data_668cd2525d16c3f49592c1cae98700b5
#
_entry.id   668cd2525d16c3f49592c1cae98700b5
#
_cell.length_a   1.000
_cell.length_b   1.000
_cell.length_c   1.000
_cell.angle_alpha   90.00
_cell.angle_beta   90.00
_cell.angle_gamma   90.00
#
_symmetry.space_group_name_H-M   'P 1'
#
loop_
_entity.id
_entity.type
_entity.pdbx_description
1 polymer ?
#
loop_
_entity_poly.entity_id
_entity_poly.type
_entity_poly.pdbx_seq_one_letter_code
_entity_poly.pdbx_strand_id
1 'polypeptide(L)'
;MTRRRARLGLVGWLGIAVCGGPQVAPSVPVPPAPREAIDVTLFLIGDAGAPAAPPDSEPVLLALRTEAAAAPNPVIVFLGDNIYPDGMPDAAGAGRGEAERRLGAQVDVVRASGARAIFVPGNHDWAANDRDGWAAVRRQERWLAGQRDAQVVLLPGDGCPGPAVVDLGRTIRLVVLDTQWWLHDGVRPTDPTSACGTDSEPEVVDSLRAAVRGAGTRRVVVVGHHPLESGGPHGGHFNVKDHVFPLTAWHEWLWLPLPIIGSAYPIARTSGISNQDVSGSIYRRLRARLDTVFRDAPPLVYAAGHDHAQQVITSGGARYLLVTGGGYYGHTSPVAWRDSTR
;
A
#
# COMPACT_ATOMS: atom_id res chain seq x y z
N MET A 1 35.69 -70.49 -27.35
CA MET A 1 36.23 -69.12 -27.34
C MET A 1 35.08 -68.15 -27.48
N THR A 2 34.48 -67.62 -26.35
CA THR A 2 33.37 -66.71 -26.34
C THR A 2 33.75 -65.46 -25.50
N ARG A 3 33.97 -64.36 -26.20
CA ARG A 3 34.28 -63.04 -25.57
C ARG A 3 33.03 -62.44 -25.00
N ARG A 4 32.97 -62.29 -23.68
CA ARG A 4 31.95 -61.44 -22.96
C ARG A 4 32.36 -59.94 -23.05
N ARG A 5 31.48 -59.10 -23.61
CA ARG A 5 31.63 -57.65 -23.59
C ARG A 5 31.03 -57.15 -22.30
N ALA A 6 31.82 -56.52 -21.46
CA ALA A 6 31.36 -55.77 -20.30
C ALA A 6 30.77 -54.42 -20.79
N ARG A 7 29.54 -54.13 -20.39
CA ARG A 7 28.95 -52.80 -20.55
C ARG A 7 29.22 -52.01 -19.26
N LEU A 8 30.05 -50.98 -19.33
CA LEU A 8 30.15 -49.97 -18.29
C LEU A 8 28.90 -49.08 -18.37
N GLY A 9 28.06 -49.12 -17.35
CA GLY A 9 26.98 -48.15 -17.12
C GLY A 9 27.54 -46.90 -16.44
N LEU A 10 27.47 -45.76 -17.13
CA LEU A 10 27.81 -44.47 -16.58
C LEU A 10 26.59 -44.00 -15.75
N VAL A 11 26.69 -44.07 -14.41
CA VAL A 11 25.72 -43.48 -13.51
C VAL A 11 26.11 -42.00 -13.31
N GLY A 12 25.44 -41.12 -14.02
CA GLY A 12 25.60 -39.69 -13.81
C GLY A 12 24.92 -39.25 -12.49
N TRP A 13 25.69 -38.81 -11.55
CA TRP A 13 25.19 -38.13 -10.36
C TRP A 13 24.77 -36.71 -10.74
N LEU A 14 23.47 -36.45 -10.80
CA LEU A 14 22.93 -35.07 -10.79
C LEU A 14 23.10 -34.54 -9.37
N GLY A 15 24.10 -33.73 -9.14
CA GLY A 15 24.26 -32.97 -7.93
C GLY A 15 23.18 -31.85 -7.87
N ILE A 16 22.19 -32.01 -7.03
CA ILE A 16 21.27 -30.91 -6.70
C ILE A 16 22.06 -29.93 -5.86
N ALA A 17 22.51 -28.83 -6.46
CA ALA A 17 22.98 -27.67 -5.71
C ALA A 17 21.79 -27.06 -4.99
N VAL A 18 21.67 -27.33 -3.69
CA VAL A 18 20.77 -26.58 -2.81
C VAL A 18 21.37 -25.18 -2.68
N CYS A 19 20.87 -24.22 -3.44
CA CYS A 19 21.15 -22.81 -3.20
C CYS A 19 20.58 -22.48 -1.82
N GLY A 20 21.44 -22.42 -0.81
CA GLY A 20 21.09 -21.83 0.49
C GLY A 20 20.66 -20.39 0.26
N GLY A 21 19.39 -20.06 0.55
CA GLY A 21 18.93 -18.70 0.55
C GLY A 21 19.74 -17.85 1.54
N PRO A 22 19.79 -16.53 1.37
CA PRO A 22 20.55 -15.65 2.26
C PRO A 22 20.10 -15.89 3.71
N GLN A 23 21.05 -16.28 4.56
CA GLN A 23 20.80 -16.42 5.99
C GLN A 23 20.67 -15.03 6.57
N VAL A 24 19.45 -14.65 6.98
CA VAL A 24 19.22 -13.45 7.76
C VAL A 24 19.92 -13.62 9.11
N ALA A 25 20.89 -12.77 9.39
CA ALA A 25 21.53 -12.76 10.70
C ALA A 25 20.44 -12.59 11.78
N PRO A 26 20.47 -13.39 12.87
CA PRO A 26 19.47 -13.25 13.94
C PRO A 26 19.51 -11.83 14.49
N SER A 27 18.41 -11.10 14.35
CA SER A 27 18.26 -9.79 14.96
C SER A 27 18.26 -10.00 16.48
N VAL A 28 19.13 -9.28 17.20
CA VAL A 28 19.05 -9.24 18.67
C VAL A 28 17.67 -8.65 19.01
N PRO A 29 16.82 -9.37 19.76
CA PRO A 29 15.52 -8.85 20.14
C PRO A 29 15.72 -7.58 20.98
N VAL A 30 15.24 -6.44 20.46
CA VAL A 30 15.16 -5.23 21.26
C VAL A 30 13.99 -5.41 22.21
N PRO A 31 14.18 -5.33 23.54
CA PRO A 31 13.07 -5.45 24.46
C PRO A 31 12.02 -4.36 24.18
N PRO A 32 10.72 -4.67 24.26
CA PRO A 32 9.68 -3.68 24.06
C PRO A 32 9.83 -2.52 25.06
N ALA A 33 9.57 -1.30 24.60
CA ALA A 33 9.55 -0.14 25.50
C ALA A 33 8.45 -0.31 26.55
N PRO A 34 8.67 0.15 27.79
CA PRO A 34 7.61 0.20 28.81
C PRO A 34 6.41 0.99 28.28
N ARG A 35 5.19 0.52 28.58
CA ARG A 35 3.94 1.13 28.03
C ARG A 35 3.82 2.63 28.34
N GLU A 36 4.24 3.03 29.51
CA GLU A 36 4.26 4.43 29.99
C GLU A 36 5.24 5.32 29.22
N ALA A 37 6.22 4.72 28.53
CA ALA A 37 7.18 5.43 27.70
C ALA A 37 6.71 5.59 26.25
N ILE A 38 5.59 4.95 25.88
CA ILE A 38 5.05 5.01 24.53
C ILE A 38 4.14 6.23 24.38
N ASP A 39 4.58 7.22 23.60
CA ASP A 39 3.84 8.44 23.33
C ASP A 39 2.68 8.21 22.35
N VAL A 40 2.91 7.40 21.29
CA VAL A 40 1.93 7.03 20.26
C VAL A 40 2.22 5.63 19.75
N THR A 41 1.18 4.83 19.53
CA THR A 41 1.28 3.58 18.76
C THR A 41 0.60 3.80 17.40
N LEU A 42 1.39 3.69 16.32
CA LEU A 42 0.91 3.90 14.97
C LEU A 42 0.71 2.56 14.25
N PHE A 43 -0.53 2.27 13.87
CA PHE A 43 -0.89 1.12 13.05
C PHE A 43 -1.02 1.55 11.60
N LEU A 44 -0.35 0.85 10.69
CA LEU A 44 -0.33 1.13 9.26
C LEU A 44 -0.92 -0.08 8.53
N ILE A 45 -2.01 0.13 7.79
CA ILE A 45 -2.72 -0.93 7.08
C ILE A 45 -3.26 -0.39 5.76
N GLY A 46 -2.90 -1.00 4.64
CA GLY A 46 -3.42 -0.67 3.32
C GLY A 46 -4.34 -1.75 2.76
N ASP A 47 -5.13 -1.38 1.78
CA ASP A 47 -5.92 -2.30 0.97
C ASP A 47 -6.96 -3.09 1.78
N ALA A 48 -7.57 -2.43 2.77
CA ALA A 48 -8.57 -3.04 3.66
C ALA A 48 -10.01 -2.99 3.12
N GLY A 49 -10.20 -2.59 1.86
CA GLY A 49 -11.50 -2.22 1.29
C GLY A 49 -12.40 -3.35 0.82
N ALA A 50 -12.04 -4.63 1.03
CA ALA A 50 -12.92 -5.76 0.71
C ALA A 50 -13.01 -6.78 1.85
N PRO A 51 -13.30 -6.34 3.10
CA PRO A 51 -13.38 -7.24 4.24
C PRO A 51 -14.51 -8.25 4.04
N ALA A 52 -14.30 -9.47 4.55
CA ALA A 52 -15.31 -10.52 4.55
C ALA A 52 -16.63 -10.07 5.19
N ALA A 53 -17.71 -10.68 4.80
CA ALA A 53 -19.03 -10.48 5.41
C ALA A 53 -19.48 -11.75 6.14
N PRO A 54 -19.97 -11.65 7.38
CA PRO A 54 -20.13 -10.44 8.20
C PRO A 54 -18.76 -9.84 8.63
N PRO A 55 -18.70 -8.56 9.02
CA PRO A 55 -17.45 -7.87 9.38
C PRO A 55 -16.63 -8.60 10.47
N ASP A 56 -17.30 -9.27 11.37
CA ASP A 56 -16.65 -10.06 12.44
C ASP A 56 -15.91 -11.32 11.94
N SER A 57 -15.98 -11.63 10.66
CA SER A 57 -15.26 -12.74 10.05
C SER A 57 -13.96 -12.34 9.36
N GLU A 58 -13.62 -11.04 9.30
CA GLU A 58 -12.37 -10.56 8.70
C GLU A 58 -11.20 -10.62 9.70
N PRO A 59 -10.29 -11.61 9.59
CA PRO A 59 -9.26 -11.83 10.61
C PRO A 59 -8.30 -10.66 10.78
N VAL A 60 -8.01 -9.94 9.69
CA VAL A 60 -7.06 -8.81 9.71
C VAL A 60 -7.65 -7.64 10.51
N LEU A 61 -8.91 -7.30 10.28
CA LEU A 61 -9.59 -6.24 11.03
C LEU A 61 -9.83 -6.63 12.49
N LEU A 62 -10.09 -7.92 12.77
CA LEU A 62 -10.21 -8.44 14.15
C LEU A 62 -8.88 -8.32 14.90
N ALA A 63 -7.76 -8.68 14.26
CA ALA A 63 -6.43 -8.53 14.84
C ALA A 63 -6.11 -7.06 15.08
N LEU A 64 -6.34 -6.19 14.10
CA LEU A 64 -6.14 -4.74 14.23
C LEU A 64 -6.95 -4.16 15.40
N ARG A 65 -8.22 -4.53 15.53
CA ARG A 65 -9.08 -4.11 16.65
C ARG A 65 -8.47 -4.50 18.00
N THR A 66 -8.05 -5.75 18.11
CA THR A 66 -7.50 -6.29 19.37
C THR A 66 -6.20 -5.59 19.76
N GLU A 67 -5.28 -5.45 18.81
CA GLU A 67 -3.98 -4.82 19.05
C GLU A 67 -4.13 -3.32 19.33
N ALA A 68 -4.99 -2.62 18.58
CA ALA A 68 -5.23 -1.21 18.80
C ALA A 68 -5.89 -0.92 20.15
N ALA A 69 -6.87 -1.75 20.58
CA ALA A 69 -7.50 -1.62 21.89
C ALA A 69 -6.51 -1.85 23.05
N ALA A 70 -5.49 -2.69 22.82
CA ALA A 70 -4.46 -2.97 23.82
C ALA A 70 -3.34 -1.93 23.84
N ALA A 71 -3.17 -1.13 22.80
CA ALA A 71 -2.04 -0.23 22.63
C ALA A 71 -2.22 1.13 23.35
N PRO A 72 -1.14 1.76 23.84
CA PRO A 72 -1.19 3.13 24.35
C PRO A 72 -1.35 4.12 23.18
N ASN A 73 -2.29 5.08 23.33
CA ASN A 73 -2.54 6.17 22.38
C ASN A 73 -2.59 5.69 20.91
N PRO A 74 -3.49 4.75 20.55
CA PRO A 74 -3.50 4.14 19.24
C PRO A 74 -3.98 5.12 18.16
N VAL A 75 -3.23 5.15 17.05
CA VAL A 75 -3.62 5.84 15.81
C VAL A 75 -3.52 4.85 14.67
N ILE A 76 -4.61 4.70 13.90
CA ILE A 76 -4.65 3.82 12.74
C ILE A 76 -4.57 4.69 11.48
N VAL A 77 -3.71 4.32 10.52
CA VAL A 77 -3.69 4.91 9.20
C VAL A 77 -4.06 3.84 8.18
N PHE A 78 -5.22 4.01 7.55
CA PHE A 78 -5.63 3.22 6.41
C PHE A 78 -4.97 3.81 5.16
N LEU A 79 -4.08 3.04 4.54
CA LEU A 79 -3.16 3.52 3.49
C LEU A 79 -3.75 3.41 2.07
N GLY A 80 -5.04 3.61 1.94
CA GLY A 80 -5.75 3.59 0.67
C GLY A 80 -6.35 2.25 0.29
N ASP A 81 -7.12 2.28 -0.80
CA ASP A 81 -7.97 1.20 -1.24
C ASP A 81 -8.92 0.74 -0.12
N ASN A 82 -9.63 1.74 0.40
CA ASN A 82 -10.58 1.56 1.49
C ASN A 82 -11.92 1.00 1.02
N ILE A 83 -12.20 1.07 -0.29
CA ILE A 83 -13.44 0.57 -0.90
C ILE A 83 -13.13 -0.03 -2.26
N TYR A 84 -13.14 -1.37 -2.37
CA TYR A 84 -13.10 -2.07 -3.65
C TYR A 84 -14.50 -2.24 -4.25
N PRO A 85 -14.68 -2.47 -5.60
CA PRO A 85 -13.62 -2.28 -6.60
C PRO A 85 -13.48 -0.82 -7.06
N ASP A 86 -14.52 0.02 -6.93
CA ASP A 86 -14.63 1.30 -7.63
C ASP A 86 -14.98 2.47 -6.69
N GLY A 87 -14.51 2.41 -5.44
CA GLY A 87 -14.71 3.46 -4.46
C GLY A 87 -16.17 3.66 -4.02
N MET A 88 -16.52 4.87 -3.63
CA MET A 88 -17.84 5.21 -3.09
C MET A 88 -18.79 5.67 -4.20
N PRO A 89 -19.83 4.88 -4.60
CA PRO A 89 -20.82 5.28 -5.58
C PRO A 89 -21.71 6.44 -5.10
N ASP A 90 -22.49 7.01 -6.00
CA ASP A 90 -23.57 7.97 -5.64
C ASP A 90 -24.56 7.35 -4.66
N ALA A 91 -25.29 8.20 -3.93
CA ALA A 91 -26.20 7.76 -2.89
C ALA A 91 -27.30 6.79 -3.38
N ALA A 92 -27.74 6.94 -4.63
CA ALA A 92 -28.68 6.03 -5.28
C ALA A 92 -27.98 5.02 -6.23
N GLY A 93 -26.66 5.01 -6.29
CA GLY A 93 -25.86 4.18 -7.18
C GLY A 93 -25.86 2.70 -6.78
N ALA A 94 -25.77 1.84 -7.78
CA ALA A 94 -25.58 0.41 -7.55
C ALA A 94 -24.29 0.19 -6.72
N GLY A 95 -24.34 -0.75 -5.75
CA GLY A 95 -23.18 -1.04 -4.90
C GLY A 95 -22.96 -0.08 -3.73
N ARG A 96 -23.74 1.01 -3.59
CA ARG A 96 -23.58 1.98 -2.51
C ARG A 96 -23.64 1.33 -1.12
N GLY A 97 -24.62 0.51 -0.84
CA GLY A 97 -24.76 -0.17 0.45
C GLY A 97 -23.58 -1.09 0.77
N GLU A 98 -23.02 -1.77 -0.24
CA GLU A 98 -21.82 -2.59 -0.06
C GLU A 98 -20.56 -1.76 0.18
N ALA A 99 -20.39 -0.64 -0.51
CA ALA A 99 -19.30 0.30 -0.28
C ALA A 99 -19.35 0.86 1.16
N GLU A 100 -20.54 1.25 1.63
CA GLU A 100 -20.76 1.71 3.01
C GLU A 100 -20.48 0.61 4.04
N ARG A 101 -20.89 -0.64 3.76
CA ARG A 101 -20.58 -1.78 4.63
C ARG A 101 -19.07 -1.99 4.75
N ARG A 102 -18.34 -1.97 3.63
CA ARG A 102 -16.88 -2.17 3.59
C ARG A 102 -16.12 -1.11 4.35
N LEU A 103 -16.44 0.15 4.12
CA LEU A 103 -15.85 1.26 4.84
C LEU A 103 -16.29 1.27 6.32
N GLY A 104 -17.55 0.91 6.58
CA GLY A 104 -18.12 0.77 7.92
C GLY A 104 -17.38 -0.26 8.77
N ALA A 105 -17.00 -1.41 8.21
CA ALA A 105 -16.22 -2.40 8.91
C ALA A 105 -14.87 -1.87 9.43
N GLN A 106 -14.22 -1.01 8.67
CA GLN A 106 -12.98 -0.34 9.09
C GLN A 106 -13.25 0.70 10.20
N VAL A 107 -14.32 1.48 10.06
CA VAL A 107 -14.73 2.46 11.08
C VAL A 107 -15.14 1.76 12.39
N ASP A 108 -15.74 0.59 12.33
CA ASP A 108 -16.10 -0.23 13.52
C ASP A 108 -14.87 -0.69 14.31
N VAL A 109 -13.75 -0.95 13.64
CA VAL A 109 -12.46 -1.18 14.32
C VAL A 109 -12.06 0.05 15.17
N VAL A 110 -12.21 1.25 14.60
CA VAL A 110 -11.87 2.51 15.28
C VAL A 110 -12.77 2.71 16.51
N ARG A 111 -14.09 2.53 16.36
CA ARG A 111 -15.05 2.61 17.47
C ARG A 111 -14.72 1.65 18.59
N ALA A 112 -14.49 0.39 18.23
CA ALA A 112 -14.29 -0.67 19.20
C ALA A 112 -12.93 -0.59 19.92
N SER A 113 -11.91 -0.03 19.28
CA SER A 113 -10.57 0.13 19.86
C SER A 113 -10.35 1.45 20.58
N GLY A 114 -11.22 2.45 20.37
CA GLY A 114 -11.03 3.83 20.87
C GLY A 114 -9.89 4.57 20.19
N ALA A 115 -9.38 4.06 19.08
CA ALA A 115 -8.32 4.69 18.31
C ALA A 115 -8.81 5.95 17.57
N ARG A 116 -7.87 6.79 17.14
CA ARG A 116 -8.08 7.75 16.05
C ARG A 116 -7.71 7.10 14.73
N ALA A 117 -8.39 7.43 13.64
CA ALA A 117 -7.98 6.93 12.34
C ALA A 117 -7.90 8.02 11.27
N ILE A 118 -6.92 7.85 10.39
CA ILE A 118 -6.70 8.65 9.19
C ILE A 118 -6.84 7.71 8.00
N PHE A 119 -7.75 8.03 7.09
CA PHE A 119 -7.92 7.34 5.83
C PHE A 119 -7.17 8.10 4.74
N VAL A 120 -6.34 7.40 3.99
CA VAL A 120 -5.63 7.92 2.82
C VAL A 120 -6.35 7.40 1.58
N PRO A 121 -6.56 8.18 0.51
CA PRO A 121 -7.12 7.67 -0.73
C PRO A 121 -6.15 6.75 -1.47
N GLY A 122 -6.69 5.64 -2.05
CA GLY A 122 -5.99 4.79 -3.01
C GLY A 122 -6.61 4.87 -4.40
N ASN A 123 -6.11 4.10 -5.35
CA ASN A 123 -6.62 4.15 -6.73
C ASN A 123 -8.04 3.60 -6.85
N HIS A 124 -8.44 2.63 -6.04
CA HIS A 124 -9.82 2.16 -5.99
C HIS A 124 -10.76 3.19 -5.38
N ASP A 125 -10.33 3.96 -4.39
CA ASP A 125 -11.11 5.07 -3.83
C ASP A 125 -11.35 6.17 -4.89
N TRP A 126 -10.44 6.30 -5.86
CA TRP A 126 -10.56 7.14 -7.05
C TRP A 126 -11.25 6.40 -8.21
N ALA A 127 -12.26 5.57 -7.91
CA ALA A 127 -13.05 4.79 -8.87
C ALA A 127 -12.18 3.96 -9.82
N ALA A 128 -11.16 3.27 -9.31
CA ALA A 128 -10.20 2.48 -10.09
C ALA A 128 -9.60 3.27 -11.29
N ASN A 129 -9.34 4.56 -11.08
CA ASN A 129 -8.84 5.51 -12.07
C ASN A 129 -9.86 5.92 -13.16
N ASP A 130 -11.16 5.71 -12.93
CA ASP A 130 -12.20 6.20 -13.87
C ASP A 130 -12.45 7.71 -13.68
N ARG A 131 -13.15 8.29 -14.66
CA ARG A 131 -13.47 9.72 -14.73
C ARG A 131 -14.23 10.25 -13.52
N ASP A 132 -14.97 9.41 -12.79
CA ASP A 132 -15.68 9.76 -11.58
C ASP A 132 -14.80 9.76 -10.30
N GLY A 133 -13.51 9.50 -10.43
CA GLY A 133 -12.59 9.28 -9.31
C GLY A 133 -12.60 10.39 -8.27
N TRP A 134 -12.47 11.64 -8.69
CA TRP A 134 -12.52 12.77 -7.76
C TRP A 134 -13.87 12.86 -7.00
N ALA A 135 -14.97 12.65 -7.70
CA ALA A 135 -16.28 12.66 -7.05
C ALA A 135 -16.45 11.47 -6.08
N ALA A 136 -15.88 10.30 -6.38
CA ALA A 136 -15.90 9.12 -5.52
C ALA A 136 -15.16 9.37 -4.20
N VAL A 137 -13.94 9.91 -4.24
CA VAL A 137 -13.16 10.28 -3.04
C VAL A 137 -13.91 11.29 -2.18
N ARG A 138 -14.52 12.32 -2.78
CA ARG A 138 -15.32 13.31 -2.04
C ARG A 138 -16.58 12.70 -1.42
N ARG A 139 -17.20 11.69 -2.04
CA ARG A 139 -18.32 10.96 -1.46
C ARG A 139 -17.89 10.13 -0.26
N GLN A 140 -16.71 9.48 -0.34
CA GLN A 140 -16.12 8.74 0.76
C GLN A 140 -15.80 9.67 1.94
N GLU A 141 -15.16 10.80 1.68
CA GLU A 141 -14.86 11.81 2.70
C GLU A 141 -16.13 12.28 3.44
N ARG A 142 -17.18 12.65 2.69
CA ARG A 142 -18.47 13.06 3.28
C ARG A 142 -19.10 11.96 4.12
N TRP A 143 -18.99 10.70 3.68
CA TRP A 143 -19.51 9.58 4.45
C TRP A 143 -18.75 9.40 5.77
N LEU A 144 -17.42 9.45 5.74
CA LEU A 144 -16.57 9.41 6.93
C LEU A 144 -16.86 10.59 7.88
N ALA A 145 -16.99 11.79 7.36
CA ALA A 145 -17.35 12.98 8.16
C ALA A 145 -18.71 12.85 8.84
N GLY A 146 -19.61 12.02 8.32
CA GLY A 146 -20.89 11.66 8.92
C GLY A 146 -20.78 10.73 10.14
N GLN A 147 -19.65 10.08 10.36
CA GLN A 147 -19.42 9.10 11.45
C GLN A 147 -19.01 9.82 12.76
N ARG A 148 -19.92 10.61 13.32
CA ARG A 148 -19.63 11.54 14.45
C ARG A 148 -19.22 10.85 15.75
N ASP A 149 -19.50 9.57 15.89
CA ASP A 149 -19.18 8.73 17.04
C ASP A 149 -17.81 8.06 16.94
N ALA A 150 -17.10 8.23 15.81
CA ALA A 150 -15.76 7.73 15.58
C ALA A 150 -14.80 8.89 15.28
N GLN A 151 -13.57 8.77 15.76
CA GLN A 151 -12.51 9.74 15.46
C GLN A 151 -11.83 9.39 14.13
N VAL A 152 -12.53 9.65 13.03
CA VAL A 152 -12.08 9.31 11.67
C VAL A 152 -12.00 10.56 10.80
N VAL A 153 -11.01 10.62 9.93
CA VAL A 153 -10.84 11.67 8.93
C VAL A 153 -10.19 11.12 7.67
N LEU A 154 -10.60 11.59 6.49
CA LEU A 154 -9.89 11.35 5.25
C LEU A 154 -8.90 12.49 5.00
N LEU A 155 -7.64 12.17 4.76
CA LEU A 155 -6.58 13.13 4.46
C LEU A 155 -5.75 12.66 3.27
N PRO A 156 -5.33 13.59 2.41
CA PRO A 156 -5.77 14.98 2.28
C PRO A 156 -7.26 15.06 1.91
N GLY A 157 -7.97 16.06 2.39
CA GLY A 157 -9.40 16.22 2.10
C GLY A 157 -9.66 16.73 0.67
N ASP A 158 -10.90 16.62 0.22
CA ASP A 158 -11.44 17.10 -1.07
C ASP A 158 -10.72 16.55 -2.31
N GLY A 159 -10.00 15.43 -2.19
CA GLY A 159 -9.18 14.86 -3.25
C GLY A 159 -7.95 15.71 -3.58
N CYS A 160 -7.51 16.57 -2.66
CA CYS A 160 -6.29 17.37 -2.81
C CYS A 160 -5.04 16.48 -2.72
N PRO A 161 -3.93 16.85 -3.40
CA PRO A 161 -2.71 16.04 -3.37
C PRO A 161 -1.99 16.03 -2.01
N GLY A 162 -2.25 17.01 -1.15
CA GLY A 162 -1.52 17.22 0.09
C GLY A 162 -0.22 18.02 -0.10
N PRO A 163 0.72 18.00 0.85
CA PRO A 163 0.68 17.18 2.06
C PRO A 163 -0.28 17.71 3.13
N ALA A 164 -1.02 16.81 3.77
CA ALA A 164 -1.64 17.10 5.03
C ALA A 164 -0.68 16.72 6.17
N VAL A 165 -0.51 17.59 7.17
CA VAL A 165 0.45 17.40 8.25
C VAL A 165 -0.30 17.23 9.56
N VAL A 166 -0.01 16.14 10.28
CA VAL A 166 -0.60 15.85 11.59
C VAL A 166 0.51 15.51 12.58
N ASP A 167 0.66 16.34 13.61
CA ASP A 167 1.56 16.02 14.71
C ASP A 167 0.85 15.08 15.71
N LEU A 168 1.43 13.88 15.87
CA LEU A 168 0.91 12.83 16.74
C LEU A 168 1.77 12.79 18.01
N GLY A 169 1.15 13.10 19.14
CA GLY A 169 1.88 13.27 20.39
C GLY A 169 3.02 14.27 20.26
N ARG A 170 4.12 13.98 20.93
CA ARG A 170 5.33 14.81 20.92
C ARG A 170 6.42 14.31 19.97
N THR A 171 6.29 13.07 19.50
CA THR A 171 7.40 12.32 18.90
C THR A 171 7.26 12.11 17.39
N ILE A 172 6.05 12.14 16.83
CA ILE A 172 5.79 11.81 15.43
C ILE A 172 5.18 13.01 14.70
N ARG A 173 5.67 13.28 13.49
CA ARG A 173 4.99 14.05 12.46
C ARG A 173 4.57 13.12 11.36
N LEU A 174 3.27 12.97 11.17
CA LEU A 174 2.68 12.27 10.04
C LEU A 174 2.45 13.26 8.90
N VAL A 175 2.92 12.91 7.71
CA VAL A 175 2.76 13.69 6.48
C VAL A 175 2.03 12.82 5.46
N VAL A 176 0.82 13.21 5.10
CA VAL A 176 -0.11 12.41 4.31
C VAL A 176 -0.21 12.98 2.89
N LEU A 177 0.00 12.13 1.89
CA LEU A 177 -0.09 12.44 0.48
C LEU A 177 -1.19 11.62 -0.19
N ASP A 178 -1.97 12.25 -1.06
CA ASP A 178 -2.78 11.53 -2.04
C ASP A 178 -1.93 11.30 -3.29
N THR A 179 -1.32 10.13 -3.35
CA THR A 179 -0.46 9.76 -4.49
C THR A 179 -1.26 9.41 -5.75
N GLN A 180 -2.55 9.02 -5.61
CA GLN A 180 -3.41 8.78 -6.75
C GLN A 180 -3.74 10.08 -7.50
N TRP A 181 -3.75 11.23 -6.82
CA TRP A 181 -3.88 12.51 -7.49
C TRP A 181 -2.86 12.68 -8.64
N TRP A 182 -1.59 12.24 -8.47
CA TRP A 182 -0.58 12.26 -9.55
C TRP A 182 -0.88 11.30 -10.68
N LEU A 183 -1.41 10.12 -10.33
CA LEU A 183 -1.55 9.00 -11.26
C LEU A 183 -2.90 9.01 -11.98
N HIS A 184 -3.85 9.85 -11.54
CA HIS A 184 -5.19 9.92 -12.09
C HIS A 184 -5.20 10.63 -13.45
N ASP A 185 -5.74 9.95 -14.46
CA ASP A 185 -5.84 10.46 -15.83
C ASP A 185 -7.07 11.37 -16.05
N GLY A 186 -8.02 11.35 -15.12
CA GLY A 186 -9.28 12.10 -15.20
C GLY A 186 -9.20 13.49 -14.56
N VAL A 187 -10.39 14.06 -14.32
CA VAL A 187 -10.54 15.35 -13.65
C VAL A 187 -10.10 15.23 -12.19
N ARG A 188 -9.25 16.14 -11.78
CA ARG A 188 -8.75 16.27 -10.41
C ARG A 188 -8.60 17.74 -10.04
N PRO A 189 -8.54 18.12 -8.74
CA PRO A 189 -8.34 19.51 -8.37
C PRO A 189 -6.96 20.00 -8.85
N THR A 190 -6.99 21.00 -9.72
CA THR A 190 -5.82 21.72 -10.25
C THR A 190 -6.21 23.18 -10.45
N ASP A 191 -5.23 24.13 -10.41
CA ASP A 191 -5.47 25.53 -10.71
C ASP A 191 -6.08 25.72 -12.13
N PRO A 192 -7.08 26.59 -12.35
CA PRO A 192 -7.70 27.53 -11.41
C PRO A 192 -8.96 26.99 -10.71
N THR A 193 -9.30 25.74 -10.80
CA THR A 193 -10.57 25.17 -10.30
C THR A 193 -10.46 24.58 -8.90
N SER A 194 -9.25 24.59 -8.35
CA SER A 194 -8.92 23.96 -7.07
C SER A 194 -9.16 24.91 -5.90
N ALA A 195 -9.69 24.35 -4.78
CA ALA A 195 -9.68 24.97 -3.47
C ALA A 195 -8.56 24.42 -2.56
N CYS A 196 -7.66 23.58 -3.10
CA CYS A 196 -6.57 22.95 -2.38
C CYS A 196 -5.48 23.97 -2.01
N GLY A 197 -4.82 23.74 -0.88
CA GLY A 197 -3.65 24.54 -0.49
C GLY A 197 -2.41 24.32 -1.39
N THR A 198 -2.40 23.20 -2.14
CA THR A 198 -1.45 22.84 -3.19
C THR A 198 -2.22 22.11 -4.27
N ASP A 199 -1.99 22.39 -5.54
CA ASP A 199 -2.71 21.78 -6.66
C ASP A 199 -1.84 21.55 -7.91
N SER A 200 -0.55 21.79 -7.78
CA SER A 200 0.47 21.50 -8.79
C SER A 200 1.61 20.65 -8.21
N GLU A 201 2.28 19.85 -9.05
CA GLU A 201 3.40 19.02 -8.62
C GLU A 201 4.52 19.82 -7.91
N PRO A 202 4.96 21.01 -8.41
CA PRO A 202 5.97 21.79 -7.72
C PRO A 202 5.56 22.25 -6.33
N GLU A 203 4.33 22.73 -6.17
CA GLU A 203 3.80 23.18 -4.87
C GLU A 203 3.74 22.05 -3.85
N VAL A 204 3.28 20.86 -4.26
CA VAL A 204 3.27 19.69 -3.39
C VAL A 204 4.68 19.31 -2.96
N VAL A 205 5.65 19.32 -3.88
CA VAL A 205 7.06 19.02 -3.58
C VAL A 205 7.65 20.03 -2.61
N ASP A 206 7.38 21.33 -2.80
CA ASP A 206 7.89 22.39 -1.92
C ASP A 206 7.23 22.33 -0.53
N SER A 207 5.93 22.10 -0.48
CA SER A 207 5.19 21.91 0.76
C SER A 207 5.62 20.64 1.53
N LEU A 208 5.87 19.54 0.81
CA LEU A 208 6.42 18.32 1.40
C LEU A 208 7.81 18.58 2.01
N ARG A 209 8.68 19.28 1.27
CA ARG A 209 10.01 19.65 1.76
C ARG A 209 9.92 20.50 3.01
N ALA A 210 9.01 21.47 3.04
CA ALA A 210 8.78 22.31 4.20
C ALA A 210 8.25 21.50 5.39
N ALA A 211 7.29 20.60 5.17
CA ALA A 211 6.72 19.73 6.20
C ALA A 211 7.76 18.82 6.85
N VAL A 212 8.63 18.19 6.03
CA VAL A 212 9.66 17.27 6.52
C VAL A 212 10.75 18.05 7.28
N ARG A 213 11.25 19.16 6.73
CA ARG A 213 12.29 19.98 7.39
C ARG A 213 11.77 20.68 8.64
N GLY A 214 10.50 21.09 8.64
CA GLY A 214 9.87 21.76 9.78
C GLY A 214 9.47 20.86 10.94
N ALA A 215 9.82 19.57 10.92
CA ALA A 215 9.42 18.60 11.95
C ALA A 215 10.06 18.83 13.33
N GLY A 216 11.13 19.62 13.42
CA GLY A 216 11.87 19.83 14.66
C GLY A 216 12.48 18.53 15.18
N THR A 217 12.14 18.16 16.40
CA THR A 217 12.61 16.91 17.03
C THR A 217 11.76 15.68 16.72
N ARG A 218 10.63 15.84 16.05
CA ARG A 218 9.72 14.73 15.70
C ARG A 218 10.32 13.84 14.62
N ARG A 219 10.03 12.55 14.74
CA ARG A 219 10.32 11.59 13.67
C ARG A 219 9.25 11.74 12.58
N VAL A 220 9.68 11.90 11.34
CA VAL A 220 8.78 12.06 10.21
C VAL A 220 8.38 10.70 9.68
N VAL A 221 7.09 10.48 9.56
CA VAL A 221 6.45 9.36 8.86
C VAL A 221 5.67 9.96 7.70
N VAL A 222 6.06 9.64 6.47
CA VAL A 222 5.31 10.02 5.27
C VAL A 222 4.48 8.84 4.83
N VAL A 223 3.24 9.09 4.47
CA VAL A 223 2.32 8.04 4.00
C VAL A 223 1.65 8.44 2.69
N GLY A 224 1.41 7.47 1.84
CA GLY A 224 0.62 7.57 0.62
C GLY A 224 0.19 6.16 0.22
N HIS A 225 -0.68 6.03 -0.78
CA HIS A 225 -1.12 4.69 -1.18
C HIS A 225 -0.06 3.92 -1.98
N HIS A 226 0.64 4.60 -2.90
CA HIS A 226 1.55 3.95 -3.86
C HIS A 226 2.97 3.81 -3.30
N PRO A 227 3.57 2.61 -3.28
CA PRO A 227 4.92 2.37 -2.77
C PRO A 227 6.00 2.96 -3.70
N LEU A 228 7.09 3.45 -3.13
CA LEU A 228 8.24 3.92 -3.92
C LEU A 228 9.06 2.78 -4.50
N GLU A 229 9.09 1.65 -3.79
CA GLU A 229 9.67 0.37 -4.24
C GLU A 229 8.80 -0.77 -3.75
N SER A 230 8.70 -1.84 -4.54
CA SER A 230 8.04 -3.08 -4.15
C SER A 230 8.69 -4.29 -4.80
N GLY A 231 8.69 -5.41 -4.10
CA GLY A 231 9.04 -6.73 -4.61
C GLY A 231 7.84 -7.52 -5.16
N GLY A 232 6.65 -6.92 -5.20
CA GLY A 232 5.44 -7.56 -5.71
C GLY A 232 5.12 -7.22 -7.17
N PRO A 233 3.91 -7.56 -7.64
CA PRO A 233 3.51 -7.39 -9.05
C PRO A 233 3.54 -5.94 -9.54
N HIS A 234 3.14 -4.97 -8.70
CA HIS A 234 3.21 -3.56 -9.04
C HIS A 234 4.65 -3.03 -9.12
N GLY A 235 5.58 -3.70 -8.42
CA GLY A 235 7.03 -3.50 -8.56
C GLY A 235 7.65 -4.19 -9.78
N GLY A 236 6.85 -4.91 -10.57
CA GLY A 236 7.30 -5.63 -11.77
C GLY A 236 7.81 -7.04 -11.48
N HIS A 237 7.49 -7.61 -10.32
CA HIS A 237 7.90 -8.95 -9.94
C HIS A 237 6.76 -9.95 -10.11
N PHE A 238 6.94 -10.87 -11.05
CA PHE A 238 5.98 -11.91 -11.41
C PHE A 238 6.61 -13.28 -11.22
N ASN A 239 5.85 -14.25 -10.76
CA ASN A 239 6.29 -15.64 -10.61
C ASN A 239 5.93 -16.46 -11.87
N VAL A 240 6.38 -17.74 -11.91
CA VAL A 240 6.09 -18.64 -13.03
C VAL A 240 4.58 -18.85 -13.25
N LYS A 241 3.78 -18.84 -12.16
CA LYS A 241 2.32 -18.95 -12.25
C LYS A 241 1.74 -17.82 -13.10
N ASP A 242 2.21 -16.59 -12.92
CA ASP A 242 1.70 -15.41 -13.61
C ASP A 242 2.01 -15.46 -15.12
N HIS A 243 3.11 -16.10 -15.50
CA HIS A 243 3.47 -16.33 -16.90
C HIS A 243 2.71 -17.49 -17.56
N VAL A 244 2.28 -18.48 -16.78
CA VAL A 244 1.58 -19.66 -17.31
C VAL A 244 0.07 -19.49 -17.22
N PHE A 245 -0.44 -18.88 -16.15
CA PHE A 245 -1.86 -18.71 -15.85
C PHE A 245 -2.24 -17.23 -15.67
N PRO A 246 -2.00 -16.35 -16.65
CA PRO A 246 -2.18 -14.91 -16.49
C PRO A 246 -3.61 -14.50 -16.17
N LEU A 247 -4.60 -15.30 -16.57
CA LEU A 247 -6.00 -15.01 -16.33
C LEU A 247 -6.41 -15.11 -14.85
N THR A 248 -5.60 -15.77 -14.02
CA THR A 248 -5.81 -15.79 -12.57
C THR A 248 -5.64 -14.41 -11.93
N ALA A 249 -5.01 -13.45 -12.61
CA ALA A 249 -4.93 -12.05 -12.18
C ALA A 249 -6.29 -11.33 -12.23
N TRP A 250 -7.23 -11.81 -13.05
CA TRP A 250 -8.59 -11.24 -13.14
C TRP A 250 -9.61 -12.06 -12.35
N HIS A 251 -9.47 -13.40 -12.41
CA HIS A 251 -10.36 -14.31 -11.67
C HIS A 251 -9.55 -15.50 -11.16
N GLU A 252 -9.48 -15.68 -9.87
CA GLU A 252 -8.67 -16.71 -9.20
C GLU A 252 -8.97 -18.14 -9.67
N TRP A 253 -10.16 -18.41 -10.18
CA TRP A 253 -10.58 -19.72 -10.69
C TRP A 253 -10.21 -19.98 -12.17
N LEU A 254 -9.71 -18.95 -12.91
CA LEU A 254 -9.35 -19.06 -14.33
C LEU A 254 -7.95 -19.67 -14.53
N TRP A 255 -7.80 -20.93 -14.20
CA TRP A 255 -6.56 -21.69 -14.38
C TRP A 255 -6.39 -22.20 -15.80
N LEU A 256 -6.56 -21.36 -16.83
CA LEU A 256 -6.27 -21.71 -18.21
C LEU A 256 -4.77 -21.51 -18.49
N PRO A 257 -4.01 -22.61 -18.78
CA PRO A 257 -2.60 -22.46 -19.07
C PRO A 257 -2.38 -21.85 -20.45
N LEU A 258 -1.62 -20.76 -20.49
CA LEU A 258 -1.24 -20.05 -21.71
C LEU A 258 0.31 -19.92 -21.76
N PRO A 259 1.06 -21.03 -21.86
CA PRO A 259 2.52 -20.97 -21.85
C PRO A 259 3.01 -20.11 -23.02
N ILE A 260 4.06 -19.32 -22.80
CA ILE A 260 4.64 -18.34 -23.74
C ILE A 260 3.75 -17.11 -23.90
N ILE A 261 2.49 -17.26 -24.39
CA ILE A 261 1.54 -16.14 -24.59
C ILE A 261 1.19 -15.48 -23.27
N GLY A 262 1.06 -16.25 -22.19
CA GLY A 262 0.77 -15.73 -20.86
C GLY A 262 1.84 -14.75 -20.34
N SER A 263 3.07 -14.85 -20.83
CA SER A 263 4.12 -13.88 -20.49
C SER A 263 3.85 -12.47 -21.04
N ALA A 264 2.93 -12.31 -21.98
CA ALA A 264 2.57 -10.98 -22.49
C ALA A 264 2.00 -10.08 -21.39
N TYR A 265 1.25 -10.63 -20.42
CA TYR A 265 0.71 -9.87 -19.29
C TYR A 265 1.82 -9.34 -18.35
N PRO A 266 2.72 -10.15 -17.77
CA PRO A 266 3.84 -9.64 -16.99
C PRO A 266 4.75 -8.68 -17.76
N ILE A 267 5.03 -8.96 -19.04
CA ILE A 267 5.85 -8.07 -19.88
C ILE A 267 5.17 -6.72 -20.09
N ALA A 268 3.86 -6.70 -20.37
CA ALA A 268 3.11 -5.45 -20.50
C ALA A 268 3.16 -4.62 -19.22
N ARG A 269 2.94 -5.24 -18.05
CA ARG A 269 3.00 -4.60 -16.75
C ARG A 269 4.40 -4.02 -16.45
N THR A 270 5.45 -4.76 -16.76
CA THR A 270 6.84 -4.29 -16.55
C THR A 270 7.30 -3.26 -17.56
N SER A 271 6.65 -3.15 -18.73
CA SER A 271 7.01 -2.17 -19.77
C SER A 271 6.51 -0.75 -19.53
N GLY A 272 5.71 -0.53 -18.47
CA GLY A 272 5.22 0.79 -18.09
C GLY A 272 3.94 1.23 -18.81
N ILE A 273 3.15 0.29 -19.30
CA ILE A 273 1.84 0.56 -19.92
C ILE A 273 0.85 1.08 -18.87
N SER A 274 0.90 0.56 -17.65
CA SER A 274 0.03 0.99 -16.57
C SER A 274 0.64 2.11 -15.74
N ASN A 275 -0.12 3.18 -15.51
CA ASN A 275 0.26 4.24 -14.56
C ASN A 275 0.19 3.77 -13.09
N GLN A 276 -0.39 2.60 -12.84
CA GLN A 276 -0.48 1.99 -11.51
C GLN A 276 0.72 1.09 -11.18
N ASP A 277 1.65 0.90 -12.11
CA ASP A 277 2.87 0.13 -11.89
C ASP A 277 4.08 1.04 -11.74
N VAL A 278 5.02 0.66 -10.89
CA VAL A 278 6.28 1.40 -10.63
C VAL A 278 7.06 1.71 -11.91
N SER A 279 6.89 0.88 -12.94
CA SER A 279 7.44 1.06 -14.29
C SER A 279 6.73 2.13 -15.12
N GLY A 280 5.53 2.58 -14.75
CA GLY A 280 4.76 3.60 -15.45
C GLY A 280 5.46 4.95 -15.51
N SER A 281 5.29 5.70 -16.60
CA SER A 281 6.02 6.96 -16.80
C SER A 281 5.64 8.04 -15.78
N ILE A 282 4.35 8.15 -15.46
CA ILE A 282 3.83 9.10 -14.46
C ILE A 282 4.27 8.66 -13.06
N TYR A 283 4.20 7.36 -12.78
CA TYR A 283 4.64 6.81 -11.49
C TYR A 283 6.14 7.05 -11.26
N ARG A 284 6.99 6.83 -12.27
CA ARG A 284 8.42 7.16 -12.18
C ARG A 284 8.66 8.64 -11.90
N ARG A 285 7.83 9.54 -12.49
CA ARG A 285 7.91 10.98 -12.23
C ARG A 285 7.54 11.29 -10.77
N LEU A 286 6.44 10.73 -10.25
CA LEU A 286 6.07 10.84 -8.83
C LEU A 286 7.25 10.42 -7.94
N ARG A 287 7.80 9.22 -8.15
CA ARG A 287 8.95 8.72 -7.38
C ARG A 287 10.13 9.68 -7.43
N ALA A 288 10.51 10.12 -8.62
CA ALA A 288 11.64 11.05 -8.79
C ALA A 288 11.41 12.37 -8.04
N ARG A 289 10.17 12.89 -8.00
CA ARG A 289 9.81 14.08 -7.23
C ARG A 289 9.97 13.88 -5.72
N LEU A 290 9.43 12.78 -5.20
CA LEU A 290 9.57 12.45 -3.78
C LEU A 290 11.03 12.20 -3.39
N ASP A 291 11.78 11.49 -4.22
CA ASP A 291 13.21 11.23 -4.02
C ASP A 291 14.05 12.50 -3.92
N THR A 292 13.69 13.59 -4.63
CA THR A 292 14.39 14.86 -4.48
C THR A 292 14.25 15.46 -3.07
N VAL A 293 13.09 15.28 -2.44
CA VAL A 293 12.84 15.74 -1.08
C VAL A 293 13.54 14.84 -0.06
N PHE A 294 13.42 13.54 -0.24
CA PHE A 294 13.91 12.55 0.74
C PHE A 294 15.45 12.44 0.75
N ARG A 295 16.12 12.69 -0.37
CA ARG A 295 17.59 12.80 -0.38
C ARG A 295 18.10 13.95 0.47
N ASP A 296 17.37 15.07 0.47
CA ASP A 296 17.75 16.26 1.24
C ASP A 296 17.38 16.14 2.73
N ALA A 297 16.25 15.48 3.02
CA ALA A 297 15.71 15.33 4.36
C ALA A 297 14.98 13.96 4.46
N PRO A 298 15.71 12.86 4.72
CA PRO A 298 15.14 11.53 4.72
C PRO A 298 14.15 11.34 5.89
N PRO A 299 12.87 10.97 5.62
CA PRO A 299 11.95 10.60 6.68
C PRO A 299 12.38 9.27 7.32
N LEU A 300 11.92 9.04 8.55
CA LEU A 300 12.12 7.74 9.21
C LEU A 300 11.44 6.62 8.43
N VAL A 301 10.20 6.87 8.00
CA VAL A 301 9.37 5.89 7.27
C VAL A 301 8.68 6.58 6.11
N TYR A 302 8.63 5.90 4.97
CA TYR A 302 7.59 6.06 3.97
C TYR A 302 6.76 4.78 3.94
N ALA A 303 5.44 4.87 4.19
CA ALA A 303 4.57 3.71 4.21
C ALA A 303 3.47 3.80 3.14
N ALA A 304 3.16 2.66 2.54
CA ALA A 304 2.18 2.55 1.46
C ALA A 304 1.44 1.21 1.49
N GLY A 305 0.32 1.13 0.76
CA GLY A 305 -0.41 -0.07 0.40
C GLY A 305 -0.15 -0.49 -1.03
N HIS A 306 -1.22 -0.66 -1.83
CA HIS A 306 -1.27 -0.88 -3.28
C HIS A 306 -0.72 -2.23 -3.75
N ASP A 307 0.46 -2.64 -3.31
CA ASP A 307 0.96 -3.97 -3.56
C ASP A 307 0.59 -4.87 -2.37
N HIS A 308 -0.21 -5.88 -2.63
CA HIS A 308 -0.88 -6.70 -1.61
C HIS A 308 0.10 -7.63 -0.89
N ALA A 309 1.05 -7.04 -0.18
CA ALA A 309 2.13 -7.73 0.50
C ALA A 309 2.56 -7.00 1.78
N GLN A 310 3.36 -7.67 2.59
CA GLN A 310 4.00 -7.08 3.75
C GLN A 310 5.51 -7.04 3.49
N GLN A 311 6.07 -5.83 3.38
CA GLN A 311 7.49 -5.65 3.06
C GLN A 311 8.11 -4.56 3.91
N VAL A 312 9.34 -4.77 4.34
CA VAL A 312 10.22 -3.76 4.92
C VAL A 312 11.45 -3.65 4.03
N ILE A 313 11.65 -2.49 3.42
CA ILE A 313 12.74 -2.22 2.49
C ILE A 313 13.63 -1.14 3.10
N THR A 314 14.94 -1.37 3.11
CA THR A 314 15.93 -0.46 3.71
C THR A 314 16.73 0.33 2.68
N SER A 315 16.32 0.29 1.42
CA SER A 315 16.86 1.08 0.31
C SER A 315 15.94 2.27 0.01
N GLY A 316 16.48 3.29 -0.65
CA GLY A 316 15.73 4.46 -1.09
C GLY A 316 15.92 5.71 -0.25
N GLY A 317 15.11 6.72 -0.49
CA GLY A 317 15.24 8.04 0.14
C GLY A 317 14.77 8.09 1.60
N ALA A 318 13.89 7.19 2.05
CA ALA A 318 13.51 7.05 3.45
C ALA A 318 14.39 6.01 4.14
N ARG A 319 14.50 6.08 5.48
CA ARG A 319 15.24 5.06 6.22
C ARG A 319 14.58 3.68 6.10
N TYR A 320 13.25 3.64 6.09
CA TYR A 320 12.45 2.44 5.86
C TYR A 320 11.34 2.75 4.88
N LEU A 321 11.17 1.90 3.87
CA LEU A 321 9.99 1.85 3.03
C LEU A 321 9.16 0.66 3.51
N LEU A 322 7.90 0.91 3.85
CA LEU A 322 6.97 -0.12 4.29
C LEU A 322 5.89 -0.29 3.22
N VAL A 323 5.65 -1.52 2.79
CA VAL A 323 4.49 -1.88 1.98
C VAL A 323 3.60 -2.75 2.85
N THR A 324 2.35 -2.36 3.04
CA THR A 324 1.43 -3.02 3.97
C THR A 324 0.05 -3.25 3.34
N GLY A 325 0.02 -3.71 2.09
CA GLY A 325 -1.20 -3.91 1.30
C GLY A 325 -1.97 -5.21 1.58
N GLY A 326 -1.72 -5.86 2.71
CA GLY A 326 -2.44 -7.09 3.11
C GLY A 326 -3.63 -6.82 4.04
N GLY A 327 -4.47 -5.83 3.74
CA GLY A 327 -5.52 -5.32 4.63
C GLY A 327 -6.74 -6.22 4.79
N TYR A 328 -6.91 -7.28 3.98
CA TYR A 328 -7.91 -8.31 4.21
C TYR A 328 -7.39 -9.71 3.86
N TYR A 329 -8.03 -10.72 4.44
CA TYR A 329 -7.56 -12.10 4.35
C TYR A 329 -7.68 -12.67 2.93
N GLY A 330 -6.65 -13.42 2.52
CA GLY A 330 -6.63 -14.10 1.23
C GLY A 330 -6.19 -13.24 0.05
N HIS A 331 -6.05 -11.92 0.22
CA HIS A 331 -5.63 -11.01 -0.84
C HIS A 331 -4.15 -10.65 -0.68
N THR A 332 -3.28 -11.60 -0.92
CA THR A 332 -1.83 -11.41 -0.81
C THR A 332 -1.10 -11.84 -2.07
N SER A 333 -0.12 -11.05 -2.47
CA SER A 333 0.75 -11.32 -3.61
C SER A 333 2.11 -11.85 -3.14
N PRO A 334 2.75 -12.74 -3.90
CA PRO A 334 4.12 -13.16 -3.62
C PRO A 334 5.09 -12.01 -3.81
N VAL A 335 6.14 -12.01 -3.01
CA VAL A 335 7.19 -10.98 -3.01
C VAL A 335 8.51 -11.58 -3.45
N ALA A 336 9.21 -10.93 -4.36
CA ALA A 336 10.58 -11.27 -4.70
C ALA A 336 11.54 -10.80 -3.59
N TRP A 337 12.34 -11.72 -3.07
CA TRP A 337 13.38 -11.40 -2.11
C TRP A 337 14.53 -10.63 -2.76
N ARG A 338 14.96 -9.55 -2.09
CA ARG A 338 16.16 -8.79 -2.42
C ARG A 338 16.95 -8.55 -1.16
N ASP A 339 18.24 -8.24 -1.26
CA ASP A 339 19.10 -7.95 -0.10
C ASP A 339 18.60 -6.78 0.74
N SER A 340 17.84 -5.86 0.13
CA SER A 340 17.22 -4.71 0.79
C SER A 340 15.83 -4.97 1.38
N THR A 341 15.22 -6.13 1.11
CA THR A 341 13.85 -6.50 1.55
C THR A 341 13.94 -7.44 2.75
N ARG A 342 13.18 -7.17 3.79
CA ARG A 342 13.06 -7.99 5.00
C ARG A 342 11.61 -8.24 5.36
#